data_505b47bf184e0817502f4a48def90a90
#
_entry.id   505b47bf184e0817502f4a48def90a90
#
_cell.length_a   1.000
_cell.length_b   1.000
_cell.length_c   1.000
_cell.angle_alpha   90.00
_cell.angle_beta   90.00
_cell.angle_gamma   90.00
#
_symmetry.space_group_name_H-M   'P 1'
#
loop_
_entity.id
_entity.type
_entity.pdbx_description
1 polymer ?
#
loop_
_entity_poly.entity_id
_entity_poly.type
_entity_poly.pdbx_seq_one_letter_code
_entity_poly.pdbx_strand_id
1 'polypeptide(L)'
;MDAKATKILVIDDSDVILESLRSFLEKYNFSVIKSHDGLDGIQKAAEHKPALIFLDLMMPNVDGMKMLEVKKVIKEIRDIPVIVISANTARSNVLSAMERGADRVISKPLDFELVKKYVDELLGKKNFIETKKNQILSDNDSNEIKGKLIKFFIESFEIRKKTILDAIKKKDAARLKTAVHEIRGAGGTIGYNQLSVLSGEVEDRDLNSPTDWVFAEFKCNQIFAIVRQIKNNYSK
;
A
#
# COMPACT_ATOMS: atom_id res chain seq x y z
N MET A 1 4.35 -22.63 26.32
CA MET A 1 3.59 -21.37 26.25
C MET A 1 3.78 -20.83 24.86
N ASP A 2 2.75 -20.88 24.05
CA ASP A 2 2.82 -20.31 22.71
C ASP A 2 3.00 -18.79 22.84
N ALA A 3 4.12 -18.28 22.35
CA ALA A 3 4.39 -16.85 22.36
C ALA A 3 3.31 -16.16 21.51
N LYS A 4 2.52 -15.30 22.14
CA LYS A 4 1.45 -14.55 21.46
C LYS A 4 2.07 -13.75 20.30
N ALA A 5 1.56 -13.97 19.09
CA ALA A 5 2.08 -13.28 17.90
C ALA A 5 2.08 -11.75 18.09
N THR A 6 3.19 -11.11 17.72
CA THR A 6 3.30 -9.65 17.80
C THR A 6 2.35 -9.00 16.79
N LYS A 7 1.49 -8.09 17.27
CA LYS A 7 0.50 -7.42 16.43
C LYS A 7 1.14 -6.27 15.66
N ILE A 8 0.87 -6.19 14.37
CA ILE A 8 1.22 -5.09 13.48
C ILE A 8 -0.06 -4.56 12.85
N LEU A 9 -0.26 -3.24 12.85
CA LEU A 9 -1.36 -2.59 12.15
C LEU A 9 -0.87 -2.07 10.80
N VAL A 10 -1.62 -2.35 9.74
CA VAL A 10 -1.36 -1.84 8.39
C VAL A 10 -2.55 -1.01 7.95
N ILE A 11 -2.30 0.25 7.58
CA ILE A 11 -3.30 1.23 7.18
C ILE A 11 -2.96 1.70 5.77
N ASP A 12 -3.77 1.27 4.80
CA ASP A 12 -3.58 1.59 3.36
C ASP A 12 -4.93 1.36 2.67
N ASP A 13 -5.35 2.24 1.76
CA ASP A 13 -6.61 2.09 1.02
C ASP A 13 -6.55 1.01 -0.07
N SER A 14 -5.35 0.53 -0.39
CA SER A 14 -5.11 -0.54 -1.36
C SER A 14 -5.11 -1.92 -0.69
N ASP A 15 -6.14 -2.70 -1.00
CA ASP A 15 -6.21 -4.11 -0.58
C ASP A 15 -4.97 -4.92 -1.00
N VAL A 16 -4.34 -4.59 -2.14
CA VAL A 16 -3.13 -5.27 -2.61
C VAL A 16 -1.95 -5.03 -1.65
N ILE A 17 -1.78 -3.81 -1.17
CA ILE A 17 -0.73 -3.48 -0.19
C ILE A 17 -1.03 -4.15 1.15
N LEU A 18 -2.28 -4.05 1.64
CA LEU A 18 -2.72 -4.69 2.88
C LEU A 18 -2.44 -6.20 2.85
N GLU A 19 -2.82 -6.87 1.77
CA GLU A 19 -2.65 -8.31 1.61
C GLU A 19 -1.18 -8.71 1.41
N SER A 20 -0.41 -7.88 0.71
CA SER A 20 1.02 -8.07 0.48
C SER A 20 1.80 -8.06 1.79
N LEU A 21 1.60 -7.02 2.61
CA LEU A 21 2.23 -6.92 3.93
C LEU A 21 1.74 -8.01 4.88
N ARG A 22 0.44 -8.32 4.89
CA ARG A 22 -0.11 -9.41 5.68
C ARG A 22 0.57 -10.74 5.33
N SER A 23 0.53 -11.12 4.06
CA SER A 23 1.09 -12.39 3.59
C SER A 23 2.59 -12.50 3.87
N PHE A 24 3.30 -11.38 3.83
CA PHE A 24 4.71 -11.33 4.14
C PHE A 24 4.97 -11.46 5.65
N LEU A 25 4.33 -10.63 6.49
CA LEU A 25 4.60 -10.55 7.92
C LEU A 25 4.13 -11.80 8.68
N GLU A 26 2.98 -12.39 8.29
CA GLU A 26 2.44 -13.60 8.93
C GLU A 26 3.37 -14.82 8.80
N LYS A 27 4.26 -14.86 7.80
CA LYS A 27 5.31 -15.88 7.69
C LYS A 27 6.31 -15.85 8.84
N TYR A 28 6.47 -14.70 9.49
CA TYR A 28 7.42 -14.47 10.57
C TYR A 28 6.74 -14.34 11.94
N ASN A 29 5.57 -14.99 12.10
CA ASN A 29 4.80 -15.01 13.35
C ASN A 29 4.30 -13.64 13.84
N PHE A 30 4.08 -12.70 12.93
CA PHE A 30 3.32 -11.48 13.24
C PHE A 30 1.83 -11.74 13.04
N SER A 31 0.99 -11.00 13.76
CA SER A 31 -0.47 -10.94 13.54
C SER A 31 -0.82 -9.59 12.94
N VAL A 32 -1.36 -9.58 11.73
CA VAL A 32 -1.63 -8.33 11.00
C VAL A 32 -3.08 -7.89 11.15
N ILE A 33 -3.26 -6.65 11.60
CA ILE A 33 -4.54 -5.95 11.66
C ILE A 33 -4.58 -5.01 10.46
N LYS A 34 -5.67 -5.04 9.69
CA LYS A 34 -5.82 -4.20 8.48
C LYS A 34 -6.82 -3.08 8.72
N SER A 35 -6.52 -1.90 8.14
CA SER A 35 -7.43 -0.76 8.07
C SER A 35 -7.35 -0.11 6.69
N HIS A 36 -8.48 0.35 6.16
CA HIS A 36 -8.55 0.99 4.85
C HIS A 36 -8.59 2.51 4.92
N ASP A 37 -8.66 3.07 6.12
CA ASP A 37 -8.64 4.52 6.33
C ASP A 37 -8.00 4.90 7.66
N GLY A 38 -7.61 6.19 7.77
CA GLY A 38 -6.89 6.68 8.94
C GLY A 38 -7.73 6.72 10.21
N LEU A 39 -9.05 6.93 10.14
CA LEU A 39 -9.92 7.00 11.32
C LEU A 39 -10.11 5.61 11.94
N ASP A 40 -10.46 4.61 11.12
CA ASP A 40 -10.51 3.20 11.52
C ASP A 40 -9.14 2.74 12.04
N GLY A 41 -8.06 3.22 11.40
CA GLY A 41 -6.68 2.96 11.83
C GLY A 41 -6.37 3.47 13.23
N ILE A 42 -6.75 4.70 13.55
CA ILE A 42 -6.61 5.27 14.90
C ILE A 42 -7.40 4.45 15.93
N GLN A 43 -8.65 4.12 15.62
CA GLN A 43 -9.50 3.31 16.51
C GLN A 43 -8.87 1.95 16.77
N LYS A 44 -8.44 1.24 15.73
CA LYS A 44 -7.79 -0.07 15.85
C LYS A 44 -6.45 0.00 16.58
N ALA A 45 -5.68 1.08 16.38
CA ALA A 45 -4.43 1.29 17.12
C ALA A 45 -4.68 1.42 18.63
N ALA A 46 -5.71 2.18 19.03
CA ALA A 46 -6.07 2.36 20.43
C ALA A 46 -6.62 1.06 21.07
N GLU A 47 -7.45 0.31 20.32
CA GLU A 47 -8.07 -0.93 20.78
C GLU A 47 -7.06 -2.07 20.91
N HIS A 48 -6.27 -2.28 19.87
CA HIS A 48 -5.42 -3.47 19.75
C HIS A 48 -4.00 -3.26 20.23
N LYS A 49 -3.55 -2.01 20.39
CA LYS A 49 -2.20 -1.62 20.84
C LYS A 49 -1.11 -2.39 20.09
N PRO A 50 -1.03 -2.22 18.75
CA PRO A 50 -0.03 -2.91 17.95
C PRO A 50 1.39 -2.46 18.34
N ALA A 51 2.37 -3.31 18.13
CA ALA A 51 3.77 -2.99 18.37
C ALA A 51 4.36 -2.04 17.29
N LEU A 52 3.73 -2.00 16.11
CA LEU A 52 4.15 -1.19 14.97
C LEU A 52 2.95 -0.85 14.09
N ILE A 53 2.99 0.31 13.44
CA ILE A 53 2.02 0.74 12.42
C ILE A 53 2.74 0.93 11.09
N PHE A 54 2.22 0.32 10.01
CA PHE A 54 2.48 0.75 8.63
C PHE A 54 1.37 1.70 8.21
N LEU A 55 1.73 2.83 7.60
CA LEU A 55 0.79 3.89 7.27
C LEU A 55 1.04 4.43 5.87
N ASP A 56 0.04 4.33 4.99
CA ASP A 56 0.05 5.10 3.74
C ASP A 56 -0.23 6.58 4.01
N LEU A 57 0.47 7.45 3.31
CA LEU A 57 0.23 8.90 3.37
C LEU A 57 -0.94 9.34 2.51
N MET A 58 -1.16 8.67 1.39
CA MET A 58 -2.09 9.10 0.35
C MET A 58 -3.36 8.26 0.37
N MET A 59 -4.22 8.52 1.34
CA MET A 59 -5.52 7.86 1.46
C MET A 59 -6.67 8.84 1.28
N PRO A 60 -7.84 8.41 0.74
CA PRO A 60 -9.05 9.22 0.73
C PRO A 60 -9.50 9.57 2.16
N ASN A 61 -10.14 10.72 2.33
CA ASN A 61 -10.78 11.23 3.54
C ASN A 61 -9.82 11.66 4.67
N VAL A 62 -8.97 10.81 5.18
CA VAL A 62 -7.98 11.16 6.22
C VAL A 62 -6.59 10.93 5.67
N ASP A 63 -5.92 12.04 5.35
CA ASP A 63 -4.51 12.07 4.97
C ASP A 63 -3.63 11.44 6.08
N GLY A 64 -2.74 10.54 5.70
CA GLY A 64 -1.81 9.90 6.62
C GLY A 64 -0.92 10.88 7.39
N MET A 65 -0.61 12.04 6.80
CA MET A 65 0.09 13.12 7.51
C MET A 65 -0.71 13.63 8.70
N LYS A 66 -2.02 13.82 8.51
CA LYS A 66 -2.93 14.24 9.59
C LYS A 66 -3.08 13.16 10.65
N MET A 67 -3.08 11.89 10.23
CA MET A 67 -3.07 10.77 11.18
C MET A 67 -1.82 10.77 12.06
N LEU A 68 -0.63 11.06 11.52
CA LEU A 68 0.60 11.19 12.31
C LEU A 68 0.48 12.29 13.39
N GLU A 69 -0.11 13.45 13.03
CA GLU A 69 -0.34 14.55 13.97
C GLU A 69 -1.32 14.15 15.08
N VAL A 70 -2.44 13.51 14.71
CA VAL A 70 -3.45 13.05 15.67
C VAL A 70 -2.86 11.99 16.62
N LYS A 71 -2.05 11.05 16.09
CA LYS A 71 -1.36 10.03 16.87
C LYS A 71 -0.53 10.64 18.02
N LYS A 72 0.19 11.74 17.77
CA LYS A 72 1.05 12.39 18.80
C LYS A 72 0.29 12.84 20.05
N VAL A 73 -0.97 13.21 19.91
CA VAL A 73 -1.78 13.74 21.00
C VAL A 73 -2.58 12.66 21.75
N ILE A 74 -2.73 11.47 21.18
CA ILE A 74 -3.45 10.35 21.79
C ILE A 74 -2.48 9.53 22.63
N LYS A 75 -2.60 9.60 23.96
CA LYS A 75 -1.69 8.96 24.93
C LYS A 75 -1.49 7.46 24.69
N GLU A 76 -2.55 6.76 24.30
CA GLU A 76 -2.59 5.32 24.14
C GLU A 76 -1.78 4.81 22.94
N ILE A 77 -1.52 5.67 21.93
CA ILE A 77 -0.90 5.27 20.66
C ILE A 77 0.31 6.13 20.27
N ARG A 78 0.59 7.23 20.98
CA ARG A 78 1.65 8.18 20.62
C ARG A 78 3.04 7.54 20.53
N ASP A 79 3.30 6.54 21.37
CA ASP A 79 4.61 5.89 21.50
C ASP A 79 4.75 4.66 20.58
N ILE A 80 3.71 4.31 19.81
CA ILE A 80 3.77 3.21 18.84
C ILE A 80 4.59 3.68 17.63
N PRO A 81 5.66 2.97 17.24
CA PRO A 81 6.45 3.34 16.06
C PRO A 81 5.64 3.24 14.76
N VAL A 82 5.96 4.13 13.80
CA VAL A 82 5.29 4.20 12.51
C VAL A 82 6.29 4.12 11.36
N ILE A 83 6.07 3.17 10.47
CA ILE A 83 6.72 3.11 9.16
C ILE A 83 5.71 3.66 8.12
N VAL A 84 6.05 4.77 7.52
CA VAL A 84 5.26 5.36 6.44
C VAL A 84 5.56 4.62 5.12
N ILE A 85 4.53 4.38 4.34
CA ILE A 85 4.61 3.85 2.98
C ILE A 85 4.12 4.94 2.03
N SER A 86 4.90 5.29 1.00
CA SER A 86 4.49 6.37 0.09
C SER A 86 4.92 6.12 -1.35
N ALA A 87 4.04 6.46 -2.30
CA ALA A 87 4.37 6.49 -3.71
C ALA A 87 5.24 7.72 -4.07
N ASN A 88 5.21 8.76 -3.24
CA ASN A 88 5.99 9.99 -3.43
C ASN A 88 7.02 10.16 -2.30
N THR A 89 8.25 9.78 -2.58
CA THR A 89 9.40 9.89 -1.67
C THR A 89 10.31 11.07 -2.00
N ALA A 90 9.76 12.14 -2.57
CA ALA A 90 10.50 13.40 -2.68
C ALA A 90 11.03 13.81 -1.29
N ARG A 91 12.25 14.35 -1.24
CA ARG A 91 12.94 14.68 0.02
C ARG A 91 12.08 15.53 0.97
N SER A 92 11.30 16.46 0.43
CA SER A 92 10.37 17.29 1.21
C SER A 92 9.29 16.48 1.92
N ASN A 93 8.71 15.48 1.23
CA ASN A 93 7.66 14.63 1.78
C ASN A 93 8.19 13.69 2.86
N VAL A 94 9.38 13.13 2.64
CA VAL A 94 10.06 12.29 3.64
C VAL A 94 10.34 13.10 4.90
N LEU A 95 10.94 14.29 4.77
CA LEU A 95 11.22 15.17 5.91
C LEU A 95 9.93 15.56 6.64
N SER A 96 8.89 15.93 5.91
CA SER A 96 7.60 16.30 6.47
C SER A 96 6.95 15.15 7.26
N ALA A 97 7.03 13.91 6.76
CA ALA A 97 6.54 12.73 7.48
C ALA A 97 7.34 12.47 8.78
N MET A 98 8.66 12.56 8.71
CA MET A 98 9.54 12.38 9.88
C MET A 98 9.27 13.44 10.97
N GLU A 99 9.15 14.72 10.59
CA GLU A 99 8.79 15.81 11.51
C GLU A 99 7.43 15.60 12.19
N ARG A 100 6.48 14.98 11.47
CA ARG A 100 5.16 14.63 11.99
C ARG A 100 5.13 13.33 12.78
N GLY A 101 6.27 12.65 12.93
CA GLY A 101 6.40 11.49 13.83
C GLY A 101 6.36 10.14 13.15
N ALA A 102 6.71 10.07 11.88
CA ALA A 102 7.11 8.82 11.26
C ALA A 102 8.52 8.45 11.76
N ASP A 103 8.75 7.17 12.03
CA ASP A 103 10.08 6.67 12.44
C ASP A 103 10.90 6.25 11.22
N ARG A 104 10.25 5.76 10.17
CA ARG A 104 10.87 5.36 8.90
C ARG A 104 9.91 5.63 7.74
N VAL A 105 10.46 5.72 6.52
CA VAL A 105 9.70 5.86 5.29
C VAL A 105 10.17 4.82 4.27
N ILE A 106 9.22 4.13 3.63
CA ILE A 106 9.45 3.17 2.55
C ILE A 106 8.72 3.66 1.30
N SER A 107 9.39 3.58 0.15
CA SER A 107 8.77 3.87 -1.14
C SER A 107 7.90 2.71 -1.65
N LYS A 108 6.79 3.03 -2.32
CA LYS A 108 6.10 2.08 -3.18
C LYS A 108 6.85 2.00 -4.54
N PRO A 109 7.10 0.82 -5.12
CA PRO A 109 6.69 -0.51 -4.67
C PRO A 109 7.47 -0.97 -3.43
N LEU A 110 6.83 -1.83 -2.61
CA LEU A 110 7.42 -2.31 -1.36
C LEU A 110 8.69 -3.13 -1.59
N ASP A 111 9.76 -2.72 -0.93
CA ASP A 111 10.98 -3.52 -0.77
C ASP A 111 10.89 -4.29 0.55
N PHE A 112 10.68 -5.60 0.48
CA PHE A 112 10.51 -6.44 1.66
C PHE A 112 11.79 -6.63 2.48
N GLU A 113 12.98 -6.47 1.88
CA GLU A 113 14.23 -6.47 2.65
C GLU A 113 14.33 -5.19 3.49
N LEU A 114 13.88 -4.06 2.95
CA LEU A 114 13.79 -2.82 3.70
C LEU A 114 12.71 -2.88 4.79
N VAL A 115 11.58 -3.55 4.52
CA VAL A 115 10.54 -3.82 5.53
C VAL A 115 11.13 -4.62 6.69
N LYS A 116 11.83 -5.74 6.43
CA LYS A 116 12.51 -6.53 7.47
C LYS A 116 13.44 -5.68 8.30
N LYS A 117 14.33 -4.95 7.62
CA LYS A 117 15.33 -4.10 8.27
C LYS A 117 14.68 -3.10 9.23
N TYR A 118 13.66 -2.38 8.80
CA TYR A 118 13.04 -1.35 9.63
C TYR A 118 12.18 -1.91 10.76
N VAL A 119 11.50 -3.04 10.54
CA VAL A 119 10.78 -3.74 11.62
C VAL A 119 11.75 -4.21 12.69
N ASP A 120 12.90 -4.81 12.31
CA ASP A 120 13.93 -5.25 13.26
C ASP A 120 14.58 -4.08 14.01
N GLU A 121 14.80 -2.95 13.35
CA GLU A 121 15.33 -1.74 13.98
C GLU A 121 14.37 -1.19 15.05
N LEU A 122 13.06 -1.15 14.75
CA LEU A 122 12.06 -0.50 15.60
C LEU A 122 11.54 -1.41 16.72
N LEU A 123 11.40 -2.71 16.47
CA LEU A 123 10.92 -3.67 17.47
C LEU A 123 12.04 -4.32 18.28
N GLY A 124 13.32 -4.00 18.01
CA GLY A 124 14.44 -4.50 18.78
C GLY A 124 14.74 -5.98 18.56
N LYS A 125 15.55 -6.29 17.56
CA LYS A 125 16.26 -7.53 17.22
C LYS A 125 15.47 -8.79 16.85
N LYS A 126 15.83 -9.32 15.68
CA LYS A 126 15.64 -10.70 15.17
C LYS A 126 14.20 -11.23 15.19
N ASN A 127 13.24 -10.38 14.84
CA ASN A 127 11.86 -10.82 14.62
C ASN A 127 11.74 -11.70 13.36
N PHE A 128 12.64 -11.53 12.40
CA PHE A 128 12.73 -12.33 11.18
C PHE A 128 13.76 -13.44 11.30
N ILE A 129 13.77 -14.16 12.44
CA ILE A 129 14.59 -15.36 12.59
C ILE A 129 14.07 -16.40 11.60
N GLU A 130 14.91 -16.78 10.66
CA GLU A 130 14.68 -17.96 9.83
C GLU A 130 14.59 -19.19 10.73
N THR A 131 13.39 -19.61 11.08
CA THR A 131 13.20 -20.94 11.63
C THR A 131 13.63 -21.94 10.53
N LYS A 132 14.27 -23.05 10.89
CA LYS A 132 14.69 -24.11 9.95
C LYS A 132 13.58 -24.58 9.00
N LYS A 133 12.33 -24.25 9.30
CA LYS A 133 11.14 -24.48 8.47
C LYS A 133 11.01 -23.45 7.32
N ASN A 134 11.69 -22.30 7.42
CA ASN A 134 11.63 -21.17 6.45
C ASN A 134 12.90 -21.09 5.58
N GLN A 135 13.88 -21.99 5.76
CA GLN A 135 15.10 -22.07 4.91
C GLN A 135 14.82 -22.50 3.47
N ILE A 136 13.55 -22.78 3.15
CA ILE A 136 13.08 -23.00 1.79
C ILE A 136 12.02 -21.92 1.46
N LEU A 137 12.33 -20.65 1.73
CA LEU A 137 11.72 -19.57 0.95
C LEU A 137 12.44 -19.56 -0.39
N SER A 138 12.18 -20.62 -1.13
CA SER A 138 12.59 -20.77 -2.51
C SER A 138 11.90 -19.68 -3.34
N ASP A 139 12.45 -19.37 -4.50
CA ASP A 139 11.80 -18.55 -5.53
C ASP A 139 10.32 -18.93 -5.78
N ASN A 140 9.93 -20.16 -5.43
CA ASN A 140 8.54 -20.67 -5.47
C ASN A 140 7.59 -19.96 -4.51
N ASP A 141 7.98 -19.66 -3.26
CA ASP A 141 7.09 -19.01 -2.30
C ASP A 141 6.84 -17.53 -2.66
N SER A 142 7.87 -16.86 -3.17
CA SER A 142 7.75 -15.50 -3.69
C SER A 142 6.84 -15.47 -4.91
N ASN A 143 6.92 -16.47 -5.78
CA ASN A 143 6.05 -16.61 -6.95
C ASN A 143 4.61 -16.98 -6.56
N GLU A 144 4.40 -17.81 -5.53
CA GLU A 144 3.07 -18.14 -5.03
C GLU A 144 2.35 -16.92 -4.44
N ILE A 145 3.05 -16.12 -3.62
CA ILE A 145 2.49 -14.87 -3.09
C ILE A 145 2.16 -13.92 -4.22
N LYS A 146 3.11 -13.72 -5.14
CA LYS A 146 2.91 -12.87 -6.31
C LYS A 146 1.71 -13.31 -7.13
N GLY A 147 1.53 -14.61 -7.34
CA GLY A 147 0.37 -15.18 -8.02
C GLY A 147 -0.96 -14.85 -7.30
N LYS A 148 -1.01 -15.01 -5.98
CA LYS A 148 -2.18 -14.64 -5.16
C LYS A 148 -2.51 -13.16 -5.24
N LEU A 149 -1.49 -12.29 -5.16
CA LEU A 149 -1.66 -10.84 -5.26
C LEU A 149 -2.15 -10.40 -6.65
N ILE A 150 -1.62 -11.02 -7.72
CA ILE A 150 -2.08 -10.75 -9.09
C ILE A 150 -3.54 -11.17 -9.25
N LYS A 151 -3.93 -12.35 -8.76
CA LYS A 151 -5.31 -12.81 -8.82
C LYS A 151 -6.25 -11.85 -8.11
N PHE A 152 -5.89 -11.45 -6.89
CA PHE A 152 -6.64 -10.48 -6.11
C PHE A 152 -6.76 -9.11 -6.82
N PHE A 153 -5.66 -8.62 -7.40
CA PHE A 153 -5.66 -7.39 -8.19
C PHE A 153 -6.61 -7.48 -9.39
N ILE A 154 -6.60 -8.59 -10.13
CA ILE A 154 -7.48 -8.81 -11.29
C ILE A 154 -8.95 -8.81 -10.86
N GLU A 155 -9.29 -9.52 -9.77
CA GLU A 155 -10.65 -9.62 -9.25
C GLU A 155 -11.21 -8.24 -8.83
N SER A 156 -10.39 -7.44 -8.14
CA SER A 156 -10.79 -6.09 -7.69
C SER A 156 -10.77 -5.04 -8.82
N PHE A 157 -10.06 -5.29 -9.92
CA PHE A 157 -9.86 -4.31 -10.99
C PHE A 157 -11.15 -3.93 -11.74
N GLU A 158 -12.11 -4.82 -11.87
CA GLU A 158 -13.35 -4.53 -12.61
C GLU A 158 -14.15 -3.38 -11.95
N ILE A 159 -14.13 -3.30 -10.62
CA ILE A 159 -14.75 -2.20 -9.88
C ILE A 159 -14.01 -0.90 -10.17
N ARG A 160 -12.67 -0.89 -10.09
CA ARG A 160 -11.83 0.28 -10.37
C ARG A 160 -12.00 0.77 -11.81
N LYS A 161 -12.04 -0.15 -12.78
CA LYS A 161 -12.29 0.16 -14.19
C LYS A 161 -13.62 0.89 -14.37
N LYS A 162 -14.69 0.41 -13.73
CA LYS A 162 -16.00 1.07 -13.79
C LYS A 162 -15.95 2.47 -13.19
N THR A 163 -15.25 2.64 -12.07
CA THR A 163 -15.05 3.94 -11.43
C THR A 163 -14.29 4.90 -12.34
N ILE A 164 -13.21 4.46 -12.98
CA ILE A 164 -12.42 5.26 -13.92
C ILE A 164 -13.28 5.70 -15.12
N LEU A 165 -14.02 4.78 -15.74
CA LEU A 165 -14.88 5.10 -16.88
C LEU A 165 -15.98 6.11 -16.52
N ASP A 166 -16.60 5.97 -15.34
CA ASP A 166 -17.59 6.92 -14.85
C ASP A 166 -16.97 8.29 -14.56
N ALA A 167 -15.80 8.32 -13.93
CA ALA A 167 -15.07 9.56 -13.64
C ALA A 167 -14.66 10.31 -14.92
N ILE A 168 -14.16 9.60 -15.93
CA ILE A 168 -13.83 10.20 -17.25
C ILE A 168 -15.09 10.78 -17.90
N LYS A 169 -16.19 10.02 -17.90
CA LYS A 169 -17.46 10.47 -18.48
C LYS A 169 -18.01 11.73 -17.81
N LYS A 170 -17.89 11.81 -16.48
CA LYS A 170 -18.39 12.93 -15.67
C LYS A 170 -17.39 14.08 -15.54
N LYS A 171 -16.18 13.93 -16.06
CA LYS A 171 -15.06 14.86 -15.86
C LYS A 171 -14.76 15.11 -14.36
N ASP A 172 -14.86 14.06 -13.55
CA ASP A 172 -14.57 14.08 -12.11
C ASP A 172 -13.10 13.76 -11.89
N ALA A 173 -12.29 14.82 -11.80
CA ALA A 173 -10.85 14.71 -11.67
C ALA A 173 -10.43 14.06 -10.34
N ALA A 174 -11.10 14.41 -9.23
CA ALA A 174 -10.78 13.88 -7.92
C ALA A 174 -10.99 12.35 -7.88
N ARG A 175 -12.15 11.90 -8.36
CA ARG A 175 -12.50 10.48 -8.41
C ARG A 175 -11.60 9.69 -9.36
N LEU A 176 -11.21 10.27 -10.51
CA LEU A 176 -10.27 9.64 -11.42
C LEU A 176 -8.89 9.46 -10.77
N LYS A 177 -8.36 10.52 -10.15
CA LYS A 177 -7.05 10.50 -9.47
C LYS A 177 -7.02 9.47 -8.36
N THR A 178 -8.05 9.39 -7.51
CA THR A 178 -8.16 8.34 -6.48
C THR A 178 -8.11 6.93 -7.08
N ALA A 179 -8.89 6.68 -8.13
CA ALA A 179 -8.95 5.34 -8.73
C ALA A 179 -7.64 4.90 -9.41
N VAL A 180 -6.91 5.83 -10.03
CA VAL A 180 -5.60 5.52 -10.64
C VAL A 180 -4.49 5.45 -9.58
N HIS A 181 -4.60 6.17 -8.46
CA HIS A 181 -3.68 6.08 -7.33
C HIS A 181 -3.57 4.65 -6.79
N GLU A 182 -4.70 4.00 -6.55
CA GLU A 182 -4.74 2.61 -6.11
C GLU A 182 -4.02 1.66 -7.10
N ILE A 183 -4.17 1.89 -8.42
CA ILE A 183 -3.47 1.10 -9.45
C ILE A 183 -1.97 1.39 -9.42
N ARG A 184 -1.56 2.65 -9.22
CA ARG A 184 -0.16 3.08 -9.10
C ARG A 184 0.54 2.33 -7.96
N GLY A 185 -0.09 2.26 -6.79
CA GLY A 185 0.44 1.54 -5.63
C GLY A 185 0.54 0.03 -5.84
N ALA A 186 -0.50 -0.55 -6.43
CA ALA A 186 -0.59 -1.99 -6.66
C ALA A 186 0.36 -2.48 -7.77
N GLY A 187 0.51 -1.71 -8.87
CA GLY A 187 1.21 -2.14 -10.08
C GLY A 187 2.64 -2.61 -9.84
N GLY A 188 3.42 -1.82 -9.09
CA GLY A 188 4.79 -2.16 -8.73
C GLY A 188 4.87 -3.38 -7.80
N THR A 189 3.96 -3.47 -6.84
CA THR A 189 3.90 -4.57 -5.85
C THR A 189 3.63 -5.93 -6.51
N ILE A 190 2.79 -5.96 -7.54
CA ILE A 190 2.53 -7.18 -8.33
C ILE A 190 3.57 -7.42 -9.44
N GLY A 191 4.56 -6.54 -9.58
CA GLY A 191 5.65 -6.66 -10.56
C GLY A 191 5.32 -6.14 -11.97
N TYR A 192 4.30 -5.28 -12.10
CA TYR A 192 3.90 -4.64 -13.36
C TYR A 192 4.13 -3.12 -13.27
N ASN A 193 5.40 -2.70 -13.20
CA ASN A 193 5.80 -1.31 -13.05
C ASN A 193 5.19 -0.36 -14.08
N GLN A 194 4.87 -0.86 -15.28
CA GLN A 194 4.20 -0.07 -16.32
C GLN A 194 2.82 0.43 -15.88
N LEU A 195 2.09 -0.33 -15.06
CA LEU A 195 0.83 0.13 -14.47
C LEU A 195 1.06 1.34 -13.55
N SER A 196 2.10 1.28 -12.71
CA SER A 196 2.45 2.38 -11.81
C SER A 196 2.84 3.65 -12.58
N VAL A 197 3.61 3.50 -13.66
CA VAL A 197 4.03 4.63 -14.51
C VAL A 197 2.82 5.30 -15.17
N LEU A 198 2.00 4.51 -15.88
CA LEU A 198 0.82 5.05 -16.59
C LEU A 198 -0.20 5.68 -15.64
N SER A 199 -0.41 5.08 -14.48
CA SER A 199 -1.30 5.63 -13.46
C SER A 199 -0.75 6.93 -12.87
N GLY A 200 0.57 7.01 -12.63
CA GLY A 200 1.23 8.23 -12.18
C GLY A 200 1.09 9.37 -13.19
N GLU A 201 1.23 9.10 -14.49
CA GLU A 201 1.05 10.13 -15.53
C GLU A 201 -0.36 10.73 -15.55
N VAL A 202 -1.38 9.96 -15.20
CA VAL A 202 -2.78 10.45 -15.07
C VAL A 202 -2.97 11.20 -13.76
N GLU A 203 -2.46 10.65 -12.66
CA GLU A 203 -2.61 11.21 -11.31
C GLU A 203 -1.93 12.57 -11.17
N ASP A 204 -0.70 12.69 -11.70
CA ASP A 204 0.13 13.89 -11.59
C ASP A 204 -0.29 15.01 -12.58
N ARG A 205 -1.23 14.71 -13.49
CA ARG A 205 -1.68 15.68 -14.50
C ARG A 205 -2.81 16.56 -13.98
N ASP A 206 -2.75 17.86 -14.32
CA ASP A 206 -3.87 18.78 -14.14
C ASP A 206 -4.93 18.52 -15.20
N LEU A 207 -6.15 18.14 -14.78
CA LEU A 207 -7.26 17.78 -15.67
C LEU A 207 -8.18 18.98 -15.95
N ASN A 208 -7.58 20.09 -16.37
CA ASN A 208 -8.29 21.38 -16.52
C ASN A 208 -8.81 21.66 -17.95
N SER A 209 -8.27 20.95 -18.95
CA SER A 209 -8.62 21.17 -20.36
C SER A 209 -9.20 19.92 -21.03
N PRO A 210 -9.96 20.07 -22.14
CA PRO A 210 -10.42 18.92 -22.93
C PRO A 210 -9.29 17.99 -23.38
N THR A 211 -8.11 18.54 -23.72
CA THR A 211 -6.93 17.77 -24.14
C THR A 211 -6.35 16.94 -23.02
N ASP A 212 -6.42 17.41 -21.76
CA ASP A 212 -5.98 16.65 -20.60
C ASP A 212 -6.88 15.43 -20.38
N TRP A 213 -8.17 15.57 -20.59
CA TRP A 213 -9.09 14.44 -20.49
C TRP A 213 -8.92 13.42 -21.59
N VAL A 214 -8.62 13.84 -22.82
CA VAL A 214 -8.26 12.93 -23.92
C VAL A 214 -6.98 12.16 -23.58
N PHE A 215 -5.97 12.84 -23.03
CA PHE A 215 -4.75 12.19 -22.57
C PHE A 215 -5.03 11.18 -21.45
N ALA A 216 -5.81 11.55 -20.44
CA ALA A 216 -6.14 10.67 -19.32
C ALA A 216 -6.90 9.43 -19.79
N GLU A 217 -7.89 9.60 -20.67
CA GLU A 217 -8.62 8.49 -21.28
C GLU A 217 -7.70 7.55 -22.08
N PHE A 218 -6.80 8.10 -22.88
CA PHE A 218 -5.81 7.32 -23.62
C PHE A 218 -4.91 6.48 -22.69
N LYS A 219 -4.41 7.09 -21.62
CA LYS A 219 -3.57 6.37 -20.63
C LYS A 219 -4.35 5.31 -19.86
N CYS A 220 -5.59 5.60 -19.46
CA CYS A 220 -6.47 4.62 -18.83
C CYS A 220 -6.75 3.43 -19.75
N ASN A 221 -6.94 3.65 -21.06
CA ASN A 221 -7.11 2.57 -22.03
C ASN A 221 -5.85 1.68 -22.16
N GLN A 222 -4.65 2.27 -22.05
CA GLN A 222 -3.39 1.49 -21.97
C GLN A 222 -3.34 0.65 -20.70
N ILE A 223 -3.71 1.20 -19.54
CA ILE A 223 -3.83 0.45 -18.27
C ILE A 223 -4.78 -0.74 -18.45
N PHE A 224 -5.96 -0.53 -19.04
CA PHE A 224 -6.94 -1.60 -19.28
C PHE A 224 -6.40 -2.71 -20.19
N ALA A 225 -5.63 -2.34 -21.22
CA ALA A 225 -5.01 -3.31 -22.13
C ALA A 225 -3.98 -4.19 -21.39
N ILE A 226 -3.14 -3.58 -20.54
CA ILE A 226 -2.15 -4.33 -19.74
C ILE A 226 -2.87 -5.28 -18.77
N VAL A 227 -3.88 -4.82 -18.05
CA VAL A 227 -4.62 -5.69 -17.11
C VAL A 227 -5.32 -6.85 -17.84
N ARG A 228 -5.84 -6.61 -19.05
CA ARG A 228 -6.39 -7.69 -19.90
C ARG A 228 -5.33 -8.73 -20.26
N GLN A 229 -4.12 -8.31 -20.58
CA GLN A 229 -3.00 -9.23 -20.86
C GLN A 229 -2.64 -10.03 -19.61
N ILE A 230 -2.55 -9.37 -18.45
CA ILE A 230 -2.30 -10.02 -17.16
C ILE A 230 -3.37 -11.10 -16.91
N LYS A 231 -4.66 -10.75 -17.04
CA LYS A 231 -5.78 -11.68 -16.86
C LYS A 231 -5.67 -12.90 -17.76
N ASN A 232 -5.36 -12.70 -19.04
CA ASN A 232 -5.22 -13.81 -20.00
C ASN A 232 -4.05 -14.76 -19.66
N ASN A 233 -2.97 -14.24 -19.07
CA ASN A 233 -1.81 -15.03 -18.67
C ASN A 233 -2.05 -15.84 -17.39
N TYR A 234 -2.94 -15.38 -16.51
CA TYR A 234 -3.24 -16.02 -15.23
C TYR A 234 -4.57 -16.80 -15.21
N SER A 235 -5.34 -16.77 -16.29
CA SER A 235 -6.57 -17.57 -16.45
C SER A 235 -6.33 -18.91 -17.16
N LYS A 236 -5.08 -19.21 -17.49
CA LYS A 236 -4.62 -20.52 -17.99
C LYS A 236 -4.00 -21.31 -16.86
#